data_cbbbd0e0452919f22416bbb494eb97c8
#
_entry.id   cbbbd0e0452919f22416bbb494eb97c8
#
_cell.length_a   1.000
_cell.length_b   1.000
_cell.length_c   1.000
_cell.angle_alpha   90.00
_cell.angle_beta   90.00
_cell.angle_gamma   90.00
#
_symmetry.space_group_name_H-M   'P 1'
#
loop_
_entity.id
_entity.type
_entity.pdbx_description
1 polymer ?
#
loop_
_entity_poly.entity_id
_entity_poly.type
_entity_poly.pdbx_seq_one_letter_code
_entity_poly.pdbx_strand_id
1 'polypeptide(L)'
;MEYFCQEINQPDDQINLAKAALYFAQEEYPTLDVEDYLNALDTMAEEVKERLPETLYPLKIIKTINEYLFKDLKFRGNTSDYYDPDNSYLNQVIDRRTGIPITLAIIYLEIAKRLNFSMVGIGMPGHFIIRPDFEEVGIFVDVFNQGEILFEQDCIQKLSEVYQQPMKLEPHFLEPVSNRQILARMLTNLKYIYINAEKYPKVLRIIELLLIIFPNHPLELRDRGLLYYHLGQWQQATKDLNLYLAMLPTAQDAHAIRELLQKIR
;
A
#
# COMPACT_ATOMS: atom_id res chain seq x y z
N MET A 1 10.77 -14.21 2.16
CA MET A 1 11.20 -13.31 3.27
C MET A 1 12.56 -12.66 3.05
N GLU A 2 13.60 -13.41 2.76
CA GLU A 2 14.96 -12.87 2.59
C GLU A 2 15.03 -11.77 1.51
N TYR A 3 14.51 -12.05 0.32
CA TYR A 3 14.47 -11.07 -0.78
C TYR A 3 13.66 -9.81 -0.46
N PHE A 4 12.55 -9.95 0.26
CA PHE A 4 11.80 -8.80 0.74
C PHE A 4 12.64 -7.95 1.71
N CYS A 5 13.33 -8.57 2.68
CA CYS A 5 14.23 -7.87 3.58
C CYS A 5 15.36 -7.15 2.84
N GLN A 6 15.96 -7.79 1.83
CA GLN A 6 17.02 -7.16 1.03
C GLN A 6 16.49 -5.92 0.29
N GLU A 7 15.29 -6.01 -0.29
CA GLU A 7 14.67 -4.88 -1.00
C GLU A 7 14.32 -3.73 -0.04
N ILE A 8 13.75 -4.04 1.13
CA ILE A 8 13.39 -3.03 2.14
C ILE A 8 14.62 -2.37 2.80
N ASN A 9 15.76 -3.03 2.84
CA ASN A 9 16.98 -2.45 3.43
C ASN A 9 17.66 -1.40 2.54
N GLN A 10 17.21 -1.19 1.31
CA GLN A 10 17.72 -0.14 0.44
C GLN A 10 17.25 1.26 0.91
N PRO A 11 17.90 2.36 0.48
CA PRO A 11 17.36 3.71 0.61
C PRO A 11 15.92 3.77 0.04
N ASP A 12 15.05 4.58 0.64
CA ASP A 12 13.62 4.57 0.29
C ASP A 12 13.34 4.82 -1.19
N ASP A 13 14.05 5.77 -1.78
CA ASP A 13 13.97 6.12 -3.20
C ASP A 13 14.50 5.05 -4.15
N GLN A 14 15.28 4.08 -3.65
CA GLN A 14 15.81 2.95 -4.40
C GLN A 14 14.96 1.69 -4.28
N ILE A 15 14.02 1.65 -3.36
CA ILE A 15 13.09 0.51 -3.22
C ILE A 15 12.26 0.37 -4.50
N ASN A 16 12.31 -0.81 -5.10
CA ASN A 16 11.41 -1.16 -6.19
C ASN A 16 10.08 -1.67 -5.61
N LEU A 17 9.03 -0.85 -5.73
CA LEU A 17 7.71 -1.11 -5.16
C LEU A 17 7.11 -2.43 -5.67
N ALA A 18 7.15 -2.66 -6.99
CA ALA A 18 6.61 -3.89 -7.57
C ALA A 18 7.38 -5.10 -7.08
N LYS A 19 8.71 -5.03 -7.07
CA LYS A 19 9.57 -6.13 -6.62
C LYS A 19 9.33 -6.49 -5.16
N ALA A 20 9.26 -5.50 -4.27
CA ALA A 20 8.92 -5.70 -2.86
C ALA A 20 7.53 -6.31 -2.69
N ALA A 21 6.53 -5.78 -3.42
CA ALA A 21 5.16 -6.29 -3.39
C ALA A 21 5.04 -7.73 -3.92
N LEU A 22 5.82 -8.12 -4.92
CA LEU A 22 5.85 -9.47 -5.45
C LEU A 22 6.59 -10.44 -4.51
N TYR A 23 7.67 -10.01 -3.87
CA TYR A 23 8.37 -10.84 -2.88
C TYR A 23 7.50 -11.16 -1.66
N PHE A 24 6.68 -10.21 -1.18
CA PHE A 24 5.76 -10.58 -0.12
C PHE A 24 4.62 -11.47 -0.65
N ALA A 25 4.18 -11.32 -1.89
CA ALA A 25 3.17 -12.19 -2.48
C ALA A 25 3.64 -13.65 -2.60
N GLN A 26 4.94 -13.92 -2.74
CA GLN A 26 5.49 -15.28 -2.72
C GLN A 26 5.21 -16.05 -1.42
N GLU A 27 4.93 -15.36 -0.31
CA GLU A 27 4.52 -16.02 0.94
C GLU A 27 3.16 -16.71 0.82
N GLU A 28 2.26 -16.18 0.00
CA GLU A 28 0.94 -16.78 -0.28
C GLU A 28 0.97 -17.62 -1.57
N TYR A 29 1.79 -17.24 -2.53
CA TYR A 29 1.92 -17.90 -3.85
C TYR A 29 3.35 -18.39 -4.06
N PRO A 30 3.78 -19.53 -3.47
CA PRO A 30 5.17 -19.98 -3.48
C PRO A 30 5.74 -20.28 -4.87
N THR A 31 4.89 -20.52 -5.87
CA THR A 31 5.29 -20.80 -7.26
C THR A 31 5.40 -19.53 -8.10
N LEU A 32 5.15 -18.35 -7.51
CA LEU A 32 5.24 -17.07 -8.18
C LEU A 32 6.68 -16.81 -8.65
N ASP A 33 6.86 -16.60 -9.94
CA ASP A 33 8.09 -16.05 -10.49
C ASP A 33 8.01 -14.52 -10.52
N VAL A 34 8.86 -13.86 -9.75
CA VAL A 34 8.87 -12.40 -9.63
C VAL A 34 9.29 -11.74 -10.94
N GLU A 35 10.26 -12.34 -11.66
CA GLU A 35 10.79 -11.77 -12.89
C GLU A 35 9.74 -11.78 -14.01
N ASP A 36 8.86 -12.78 -14.08
CA ASP A 36 7.78 -12.82 -15.08
C ASP A 36 6.85 -11.59 -14.94
N TYR A 37 6.52 -11.19 -13.70
CA TYR A 37 5.67 -10.03 -13.45
C TYR A 37 6.40 -8.70 -13.64
N LEU A 38 7.70 -8.64 -13.34
CA LEU A 38 8.51 -7.46 -13.66
C LEU A 38 8.63 -7.27 -15.17
N ASN A 39 8.87 -8.35 -15.92
CA ASN A 39 8.88 -8.34 -17.38
C ASN A 39 7.51 -7.94 -17.98
N ALA A 40 6.41 -8.36 -17.36
CA ALA A 40 5.07 -7.92 -17.77
C ALA A 40 4.90 -6.40 -17.59
N LEU A 41 5.40 -5.82 -16.49
CA LEU A 41 5.40 -4.37 -16.29
C LEU A 41 6.31 -3.64 -17.28
N ASP A 42 7.47 -4.23 -17.62
CA ASP A 42 8.38 -3.69 -18.65
C ASP A 42 7.69 -3.67 -20.02
N THR A 43 7.01 -4.76 -20.40
CA THR A 43 6.23 -4.86 -21.64
C THR A 43 5.12 -3.81 -21.68
N MET A 44 4.36 -3.66 -20.58
CA MET A 44 3.30 -2.64 -20.48
C MET A 44 3.87 -1.23 -20.68
N ALA A 45 5.03 -0.95 -20.10
CA ALA A 45 5.67 0.37 -20.24
C ALA A 45 6.15 0.63 -21.67
N GLU A 46 6.75 -0.35 -22.35
CA GLU A 46 7.16 -0.20 -23.76
C GLU A 46 5.95 0.00 -24.68
N GLU A 47 4.85 -0.73 -24.48
CA GLU A 47 3.62 -0.53 -25.24
C GLU A 47 2.99 0.86 -25.02
N VAL A 48 3.07 1.42 -23.82
CA VAL A 48 2.67 2.82 -23.56
C VAL A 48 3.62 3.78 -24.26
N LYS A 49 4.94 3.52 -24.21
CA LYS A 49 5.96 4.37 -24.82
C LYS A 49 5.78 4.51 -26.33
N GLU A 50 5.44 3.43 -27.02
CA GLU A 50 5.15 3.44 -28.46
C GLU A 50 3.94 4.32 -28.84
N ARG A 51 3.05 4.58 -27.89
CA ARG A 51 1.84 5.40 -28.08
C ARG A 51 2.02 6.87 -27.66
N LEU A 52 3.16 7.18 -27.03
CA LEU A 52 3.43 8.54 -26.59
C LEU A 52 3.62 9.45 -27.82
N PRO A 53 3.01 10.65 -27.83
CA PRO A 53 3.22 11.61 -28.91
C PRO A 53 4.61 12.23 -28.84
N GLU A 54 5.07 12.83 -29.95
CA GLU A 54 6.37 13.51 -30.02
C GLU A 54 6.50 14.63 -28.98
N THR A 55 5.41 15.35 -28.67
CA THR A 55 5.40 16.41 -27.68
C THR A 55 4.86 15.88 -26.36
N LEU A 56 5.76 15.76 -25.39
CA LEU A 56 5.44 15.25 -24.05
C LEU A 56 5.10 16.41 -23.10
N TYR A 57 3.88 16.37 -22.56
CA TYR A 57 3.50 17.15 -21.39
C TYR A 57 2.65 16.28 -20.44
N PRO A 58 2.65 16.56 -19.13
CA PRO A 58 2.13 15.66 -18.11
C PRO A 58 0.74 15.07 -18.40
N LEU A 59 -0.23 15.92 -18.76
CA LEU A 59 -1.59 15.45 -19.06
C LEU A 59 -1.66 14.50 -20.25
N LYS A 60 -0.78 14.64 -21.23
CA LYS A 60 -0.75 13.70 -22.36
C LYS A 60 -0.21 12.34 -21.96
N ILE A 61 0.87 12.33 -21.18
CA ILE A 61 1.44 11.08 -20.64
C ILE A 61 0.40 10.36 -19.79
N ILE A 62 -0.22 11.07 -18.83
CA ILE A 62 -1.29 10.53 -17.98
C ILE A 62 -2.43 9.95 -18.82
N LYS A 63 -2.92 10.68 -19.82
CA LYS A 63 -3.99 10.19 -20.71
C LYS A 63 -3.59 8.94 -21.48
N THR A 64 -2.36 8.87 -21.98
CA THR A 64 -1.86 7.68 -22.70
C THR A 64 -1.79 6.48 -21.77
N ILE A 65 -1.26 6.64 -20.55
CA ILE A 65 -1.24 5.55 -19.55
C ILE A 65 -2.67 5.13 -19.19
N ASN A 66 -3.58 6.08 -18.96
CA ASN A 66 -4.99 5.81 -18.64
C ASN A 66 -5.70 5.04 -19.76
N GLU A 67 -5.51 5.44 -21.01
CA GLU A 67 -6.11 4.74 -22.17
C GLU A 67 -5.60 3.31 -22.25
N TYR A 68 -4.31 3.11 -22.10
CA TYR A 68 -3.73 1.79 -22.14
C TYR A 68 -4.20 0.91 -20.98
N LEU A 69 -4.02 1.37 -19.72
CA LEU A 69 -4.35 0.54 -18.56
C LEU A 69 -5.86 0.29 -18.42
N PHE A 70 -6.68 1.32 -18.53
CA PHE A 70 -8.10 1.22 -18.16
C PHE A 70 -9.01 0.91 -19.36
N LYS A 71 -8.67 1.38 -20.58
CA LYS A 71 -9.49 1.10 -21.75
C LYS A 71 -9.05 -0.16 -22.50
N ASP A 72 -7.74 -0.37 -22.70
CA ASP A 72 -7.25 -1.50 -23.49
C ASP A 72 -7.07 -2.74 -22.63
N LEU A 73 -6.27 -2.65 -21.55
CA LEU A 73 -6.01 -3.77 -20.64
C LEU A 73 -7.15 -4.04 -19.67
N LYS A 74 -8.14 -3.12 -19.53
CA LYS A 74 -9.31 -3.25 -18.66
C LYS A 74 -8.99 -3.38 -17.18
N PHE A 75 -7.89 -2.78 -16.69
CA PHE A 75 -7.68 -2.64 -15.26
C PHE A 75 -8.81 -1.84 -14.64
N ARG A 76 -9.22 -2.23 -13.42
CA ARG A 76 -10.34 -1.60 -12.72
C ARG A 76 -10.24 -1.77 -11.21
N GLY A 77 -10.88 -0.86 -10.49
CA GLY A 77 -11.11 -1.02 -9.06
C GLY A 77 -12.13 -2.13 -8.79
N ASN A 78 -11.87 -2.94 -7.76
CA ASN A 78 -12.84 -3.95 -7.32
C ASN A 78 -13.87 -3.31 -6.39
N THR A 79 -14.98 -2.88 -6.94
CA THR A 79 -16.10 -2.30 -6.19
C THR A 79 -17.09 -3.34 -5.68
N SER A 80 -17.11 -4.54 -6.28
CA SER A 80 -18.03 -5.62 -5.91
C SER A 80 -17.55 -6.44 -4.71
N ASP A 81 -16.23 -6.60 -4.58
CA ASP A 81 -15.59 -7.31 -3.48
C ASP A 81 -14.27 -6.61 -3.11
N TYR A 82 -14.41 -5.46 -2.46
CA TYR A 82 -13.27 -4.63 -2.08
C TYR A 82 -12.32 -5.34 -1.11
N TYR A 83 -12.86 -6.17 -0.22
CA TYR A 83 -12.10 -6.87 0.82
C TYR A 83 -11.59 -8.26 0.43
N ASP A 84 -11.69 -8.63 -0.86
CA ASP A 84 -11.01 -9.82 -1.39
C ASP A 84 -9.48 -9.66 -1.19
N PRO A 85 -8.80 -10.59 -0.45
CA PRO A 85 -7.36 -10.51 -0.21
C PRO A 85 -6.53 -10.41 -1.51
N ASP A 86 -7.00 -11.04 -2.58
CA ASP A 86 -6.31 -11.05 -3.88
C ASP A 86 -6.19 -9.66 -4.51
N ASN A 87 -7.02 -8.71 -4.09
CA ASN A 87 -6.86 -7.31 -4.50
C ASN A 87 -5.60 -6.64 -3.92
N SER A 88 -4.98 -7.25 -2.90
CA SER A 88 -3.78 -6.75 -2.22
C SER A 88 -2.49 -7.46 -2.66
N TYR A 89 -2.58 -8.55 -3.43
CA TYR A 89 -1.42 -9.25 -3.98
C TYR A 89 -1.16 -8.81 -5.41
N LEU A 90 0.02 -8.21 -5.66
CA LEU A 90 0.30 -7.54 -6.94
C LEU A 90 0.24 -8.49 -8.16
N ASN A 91 0.69 -9.75 -8.00
CA ASN A 91 0.54 -10.77 -9.03
C ASN A 91 -0.94 -11.00 -9.40
N GLN A 92 -1.81 -11.16 -8.40
CA GLN A 92 -3.24 -11.36 -8.62
C GLN A 92 -3.89 -10.14 -9.26
N VAL A 93 -3.46 -8.94 -8.88
CA VAL A 93 -3.97 -7.70 -9.50
C VAL A 93 -3.56 -7.60 -10.97
N ILE A 94 -2.32 -7.98 -11.32
CA ILE A 94 -1.86 -8.00 -12.72
C ILE A 94 -2.63 -9.04 -13.53
N ASP A 95 -2.79 -10.27 -13.02
CA ASP A 95 -3.46 -11.37 -13.71
C ASP A 95 -4.96 -11.09 -13.90
N ARG A 96 -5.64 -10.66 -12.84
CA ARG A 96 -7.08 -10.40 -12.81
C ARG A 96 -7.47 -9.03 -13.34
N ARG A 97 -6.51 -8.13 -13.50
CA ARG A 97 -6.69 -6.72 -13.89
C ARG A 97 -7.69 -5.99 -12.98
N THR A 98 -7.70 -6.36 -11.73
CA THR A 98 -8.66 -5.86 -10.73
C THR A 98 -7.94 -5.73 -9.40
N GLY A 99 -8.06 -4.57 -8.73
CA GLY A 99 -7.38 -4.30 -7.47
C GLY A 99 -8.02 -3.20 -6.64
N ILE A 100 -7.35 -2.82 -5.57
CA ILE A 100 -7.70 -1.69 -4.69
C ILE A 100 -6.86 -0.45 -5.07
N PRO A 101 -7.19 0.76 -4.56
CA PRO A 101 -6.49 1.99 -4.96
C PRO A 101 -4.97 1.88 -4.91
N ILE A 102 -4.41 1.30 -3.83
CA ILE A 102 -2.97 1.25 -3.62
C ILE A 102 -2.25 0.26 -4.56
N THR A 103 -2.82 -0.89 -4.85
CA THR A 103 -2.20 -1.88 -5.74
C THR A 103 -2.26 -1.46 -7.20
N LEU A 104 -3.35 -0.82 -7.62
CA LEU A 104 -3.44 -0.20 -8.94
C LEU A 104 -2.47 0.99 -9.08
N ALA A 105 -2.27 1.76 -7.98
CA ALA A 105 -1.29 2.84 -7.95
C ALA A 105 0.14 2.33 -8.10
N ILE A 106 0.51 1.21 -7.47
CA ILE A 106 1.84 0.60 -7.65
C ILE A 106 2.09 0.27 -9.12
N ILE A 107 1.14 -0.37 -9.81
CA ILE A 107 1.27 -0.68 -11.24
C ILE A 107 1.45 0.61 -12.05
N TYR A 108 0.66 1.62 -11.78
CA TYR A 108 0.74 2.91 -12.48
C TYR A 108 2.08 3.62 -12.25
N LEU A 109 2.52 3.70 -10.99
CA LEU A 109 3.80 4.31 -10.61
C LEU A 109 4.99 3.59 -11.27
N GLU A 110 4.94 2.27 -11.33
CA GLU A 110 5.99 1.45 -11.95
C GLU A 110 6.04 1.64 -13.48
N ILE A 111 4.90 1.77 -14.15
CA ILE A 111 4.85 2.10 -15.57
C ILE A 111 5.37 3.53 -15.80
N ALA A 112 4.90 4.50 -15.02
CA ALA A 112 5.35 5.89 -15.12
C ALA A 112 6.87 6.02 -14.91
N LYS A 113 7.42 5.31 -13.93
CA LYS A 113 8.88 5.26 -13.66
C LYS A 113 9.67 4.75 -14.87
N ARG A 114 9.19 3.70 -15.55
CA ARG A 114 9.82 3.14 -16.77
C ARG A 114 9.76 4.09 -17.97
N LEU A 115 8.77 4.95 -17.98
CA LEU A 115 8.65 6.03 -18.98
C LEU A 115 9.49 7.28 -18.64
N ASN A 116 10.29 7.25 -17.55
CA ASN A 116 10.97 8.41 -16.99
C ASN A 116 10.03 9.58 -16.64
N PHE A 117 8.79 9.27 -16.28
CA PHE A 117 7.79 10.22 -15.82
C PHE A 117 7.62 10.07 -14.30
N SER A 118 8.30 10.95 -13.55
CA SER A 118 8.29 10.88 -12.09
C SER A 118 6.89 11.15 -11.53
N MET A 119 6.38 10.22 -10.76
CA MET A 119 5.11 10.32 -10.06
C MET A 119 5.26 9.82 -8.62
N VAL A 120 4.43 10.36 -7.72
CA VAL A 120 4.43 10.02 -6.29
C VAL A 120 3.05 9.59 -5.82
N GLY A 121 3.03 8.72 -4.80
CA GLY A 121 1.81 8.32 -4.12
C GLY A 121 1.38 9.34 -3.07
N ILE A 122 0.08 9.54 -2.93
CA ILE A 122 -0.55 10.42 -1.95
C ILE A 122 -1.48 9.58 -1.07
N GLY A 123 -1.12 9.52 0.21
CA GLY A 123 -1.82 8.71 1.20
C GLY A 123 -3.03 9.42 1.82
N MET A 124 -3.97 9.86 1.01
CA MET A 124 -5.16 10.56 1.48
C MET A 124 -6.00 9.67 2.43
N PRO A 125 -6.60 10.23 3.52
CA PRO A 125 -7.49 9.47 4.37
C PRO A 125 -8.62 8.77 3.59
N GLY A 126 -8.78 7.47 3.82
CA GLY A 126 -9.81 6.65 3.16
C GLY A 126 -9.57 6.38 1.66
N HIS A 127 -8.55 7.01 1.04
CA HIS A 127 -8.27 6.82 -0.38
C HIS A 127 -6.76 6.87 -0.67
N PHE A 128 -6.35 6.42 -1.86
CA PHE A 128 -4.98 6.51 -2.34
C PHE A 128 -4.98 7.01 -3.77
N ILE A 129 -4.33 8.13 -4.00
CA ILE A 129 -4.20 8.76 -5.32
C ILE A 129 -2.73 8.97 -5.66
N ILE A 130 -2.41 9.32 -6.90
CA ILE A 130 -1.06 9.61 -7.34
C ILE A 130 -1.00 10.97 -8.02
N ARG A 131 0.17 11.59 -8.09
CA ARG A 131 0.38 12.81 -8.83
C ARG A 131 1.77 12.86 -9.47
N PRO A 132 1.97 13.68 -10.53
CA PRO A 132 3.32 14.00 -10.99
C PRO A 132 4.16 14.60 -9.86
N ASP A 133 5.46 14.31 -9.86
CA ASP A 133 6.41 14.74 -8.83
C ASP A 133 7.02 16.12 -9.18
N PHE A 134 6.14 17.09 -9.48
CA PHE A 134 6.53 18.49 -9.62
C PHE A 134 5.40 19.40 -9.09
N GLU A 135 5.79 20.42 -8.33
CA GLU A 135 4.89 21.16 -7.44
C GLU A 135 3.80 21.98 -8.16
N GLU A 136 4.01 22.39 -9.41
CA GLU A 136 3.15 23.35 -10.09
C GLU A 136 1.94 22.77 -10.83
N VAL A 137 1.78 21.43 -10.87
CA VAL A 137 0.79 20.82 -11.76
C VAL A 137 -0.62 20.78 -11.18
N GLY A 138 -0.77 20.75 -9.85
CA GLY A 138 -2.07 20.73 -9.17
C GLY A 138 -3.04 19.63 -9.65
N ILE A 139 -2.48 18.54 -10.23
CA ILE A 139 -3.24 17.46 -10.85
C ILE A 139 -2.98 16.18 -10.05
N PHE A 140 -4.05 15.49 -9.73
CA PHE A 140 -4.00 14.16 -9.12
C PHE A 140 -4.69 13.15 -10.04
N VAL A 141 -4.35 11.87 -9.88
CA VAL A 141 -4.93 10.78 -10.68
C VAL A 141 -5.50 9.73 -9.74
N ASP A 142 -6.78 9.47 -9.86
CA ASP A 142 -7.49 8.43 -9.14
C ASP A 142 -7.51 7.14 -9.95
N VAL A 143 -6.55 6.28 -9.70
CA VAL A 143 -6.39 5.01 -10.44
C VAL A 143 -7.51 4.00 -10.17
N PHE A 144 -8.19 4.10 -9.02
CA PHE A 144 -9.31 3.23 -8.70
C PHE A 144 -10.55 3.57 -9.55
N ASN A 145 -10.72 4.84 -9.86
CA ASN A 145 -11.74 5.37 -10.74
C ASN A 145 -11.19 5.58 -12.18
N GLN A 146 -10.49 4.58 -12.71
CA GLN A 146 -10.02 4.51 -14.11
C GLN A 146 -9.14 5.69 -14.53
N GLY A 147 -8.31 6.20 -13.64
CA GLY A 147 -7.40 7.30 -13.91
C GLY A 147 -8.09 8.67 -14.01
N GLU A 148 -9.21 8.84 -13.29
CA GLU A 148 -9.90 10.14 -13.17
C GLU A 148 -8.89 11.22 -12.74
N ILE A 149 -8.89 12.32 -13.48
CA ILE A 149 -8.03 13.47 -13.17
C ILE A 149 -8.76 14.34 -12.16
N LEU A 150 -8.13 14.57 -11.03
CA LEU A 150 -8.64 15.36 -9.92
C LEU A 150 -7.83 16.62 -9.72
N PHE A 151 -8.48 17.65 -9.21
CA PHE A 151 -7.87 18.86 -8.66
C PHE A 151 -8.10 18.91 -7.15
N GLU A 152 -7.48 19.88 -6.48
CA GLU A 152 -7.63 20.02 -5.01
C GLU A 152 -9.10 20.05 -4.54
N GLN A 153 -9.97 20.73 -5.30
CA GLN A 153 -11.40 20.79 -4.96
C GLN A 153 -12.07 19.41 -4.97
N ASP A 154 -11.68 18.55 -5.93
CA ASP A 154 -12.20 17.19 -6.02
C ASP A 154 -11.68 16.33 -4.85
N CYS A 155 -10.42 16.55 -4.42
CA CYS A 155 -9.85 15.91 -3.25
C CYS A 155 -10.60 16.30 -1.97
N ILE A 156 -10.99 17.59 -1.80
CA ILE A 156 -11.82 18.06 -0.68
C ILE A 156 -13.17 17.35 -0.67
N GLN A 157 -13.79 17.23 -1.85
CA GLN A 157 -15.06 16.53 -1.97
C GLN A 157 -14.94 15.06 -1.56
N LYS A 158 -13.95 14.34 -2.08
CA LYS A 158 -13.71 12.92 -1.72
C LYS A 158 -13.43 12.75 -0.21
N LEU A 159 -12.65 13.64 0.41
CA LEU A 159 -12.46 13.64 1.86
C LEU A 159 -13.77 13.86 2.61
N SER A 160 -14.59 14.81 2.17
CA SER A 160 -15.87 15.10 2.79
C SER A 160 -16.86 13.93 2.71
N GLU A 161 -16.81 13.17 1.63
CA GLU A 161 -17.57 11.92 1.46
C GLU A 161 -17.10 10.83 2.45
N VAL A 162 -15.79 10.65 2.61
CA VAL A 162 -15.21 9.68 3.56
C VAL A 162 -15.59 9.99 5.01
N TYR A 163 -15.51 11.25 5.41
CA TYR A 163 -15.81 11.67 6.77
C TYR A 163 -17.30 11.99 7.01
N GLN A 164 -18.13 11.93 5.98
CA GLN A 164 -19.57 12.26 6.02
C GLN A 164 -19.86 13.65 6.59
N GLN A 165 -18.94 14.58 6.42
CA GLN A 165 -19.04 15.98 6.85
C GLN A 165 -18.15 16.87 5.99
N PRO A 166 -18.46 18.18 5.87
CA PRO A 166 -17.59 19.11 5.15
C PRO A 166 -16.19 19.13 5.76
N MET A 167 -15.20 18.83 4.96
CA MET A 167 -13.80 18.82 5.34
C MET A 167 -13.05 19.98 4.70
N LYS A 168 -11.98 20.43 5.36
CA LYS A 168 -10.96 21.28 4.74
C LYS A 168 -9.79 20.41 4.36
N LEU A 169 -9.14 20.76 3.27
CA LEU A 169 -7.92 20.11 2.84
C LEU A 169 -6.77 20.62 3.71
N GLU A 170 -6.27 19.76 4.58
CA GLU A 170 -5.02 20.04 5.29
C GLU A 170 -3.84 19.72 4.36
N PRO A 171 -2.82 20.59 4.28
CA PRO A 171 -1.70 20.39 3.34
C PRO A 171 -1.06 19.00 3.43
N HIS A 172 -0.93 18.45 4.65
CA HIS A 172 -0.34 17.15 4.89
C HIS A 172 -1.12 15.96 4.27
N PHE A 173 -2.41 16.14 3.91
CA PHE A 173 -3.20 15.12 3.22
C PHE A 173 -2.77 14.91 1.76
N LEU A 174 -2.08 15.87 1.18
CA LEU A 174 -1.57 15.84 -0.19
C LEU A 174 -0.04 15.71 -0.26
N GLU A 175 0.61 15.49 0.88
CA GLU A 175 2.05 15.22 0.90
C GLU A 175 2.37 13.84 0.30
N PRO A 176 3.47 13.73 -0.45
CA PRO A 176 3.95 12.46 -0.94
C PRO A 176 4.26 11.49 0.19
N VAL A 177 3.89 10.23 -0.01
CA VAL A 177 4.28 9.15 0.89
C VAL A 177 5.49 8.41 0.37
N SER A 178 6.34 7.93 1.28
CA SER A 178 7.53 7.16 0.94
C SER A 178 7.18 5.76 0.41
N ASN A 179 8.12 5.10 -0.29
CA ASN A 179 7.94 3.73 -0.78
C ASN A 179 7.65 2.76 0.37
N ARG A 180 8.29 2.92 1.53
CA ARG A 180 8.00 2.14 2.74
C ARG A 180 6.57 2.37 3.23
N GLN A 181 6.07 3.61 3.21
CA GLN A 181 4.70 3.92 3.61
C GLN A 181 3.66 3.32 2.65
N ILE A 182 3.95 3.30 1.34
CA ILE A 182 3.10 2.63 0.34
C ILE A 182 3.00 1.13 0.65
N LEU A 183 4.13 0.45 0.82
CA LEU A 183 4.17 -0.98 1.13
C LEU A 183 3.50 -1.30 2.47
N ALA A 184 3.75 -0.49 3.50
CA ALA A 184 3.11 -0.67 4.80
C ALA A 184 1.59 -0.49 4.72
N ARG A 185 1.08 0.48 3.97
CA ARG A 185 -0.36 0.68 3.78
C ARG A 185 -1.00 -0.51 3.05
N MET A 186 -0.33 -1.08 2.04
CA MET A 186 -0.79 -2.28 1.35
C MET A 186 -0.89 -3.48 2.31
N LEU A 187 0.16 -3.71 3.11
CA LEU A 187 0.17 -4.76 4.13
C LEU A 187 -0.89 -4.51 5.22
N THR A 188 -1.10 -3.26 5.63
CA THR A 188 -2.12 -2.90 6.63
C THR A 188 -3.53 -3.21 6.14
N ASN A 189 -3.85 -2.95 4.87
CA ASN A 189 -5.13 -3.35 4.28
C ASN A 189 -5.33 -4.87 4.40
N LEU A 190 -4.32 -5.63 4.04
CA LEU A 190 -4.36 -7.09 4.12
C LEU A 190 -4.45 -7.60 5.57
N LYS A 191 -3.75 -6.95 6.51
CA LYS A 191 -3.87 -7.22 7.95
C LYS A 191 -5.32 -7.14 8.41
N TYR A 192 -6.03 -6.08 8.08
CA TYR A 192 -7.44 -5.90 8.46
C TYR A 192 -8.35 -6.94 7.82
N ILE A 193 -8.14 -7.29 6.56
CA ILE A 193 -8.89 -8.35 5.88
C ILE A 193 -8.73 -9.67 6.64
N TYR A 194 -7.51 -10.05 6.99
CA TYR A 194 -7.25 -11.31 7.69
C TYR A 194 -7.67 -11.30 9.16
N ILE A 195 -7.67 -10.13 9.84
CA ILE A 195 -8.25 -10.00 11.18
C ILE A 195 -9.75 -10.29 11.13
N ASN A 196 -10.47 -9.66 10.19
CA ASN A 196 -11.92 -9.85 10.04
C ASN A 196 -12.29 -11.29 9.61
N ALA A 197 -11.39 -11.97 8.92
CA ALA A 197 -11.54 -13.38 8.54
C ALA A 197 -10.99 -14.38 9.59
N GLU A 198 -10.52 -13.91 10.75
CA GLU A 198 -9.92 -14.69 11.84
C GLU A 198 -8.75 -15.58 11.40
N LYS A 199 -8.00 -15.17 10.36
CA LYS A 199 -6.85 -15.88 9.83
C LYS A 199 -5.57 -15.51 10.59
N TYR A 200 -5.53 -15.74 11.89
CA TYR A 200 -4.48 -15.30 12.80
C TYR A 200 -3.03 -15.63 12.37
N PRO A 201 -2.72 -16.82 11.82
CA PRO A 201 -1.37 -17.08 11.31
C PRO A 201 -0.97 -16.14 10.18
N LYS A 202 -1.91 -15.76 9.29
CA LYS A 202 -1.65 -14.78 8.23
C LYS A 202 -1.50 -13.36 8.80
N VAL A 203 -2.33 -12.99 9.79
CA VAL A 203 -2.20 -11.70 10.50
C VAL A 203 -0.80 -11.57 11.11
N LEU A 204 -0.33 -12.61 11.81
CA LEU A 204 1.01 -12.62 12.40
C LEU A 204 2.09 -12.39 11.35
N ARG A 205 1.98 -13.09 10.22
CA ARG A 205 2.92 -12.94 9.11
C ARG A 205 2.94 -11.53 8.54
N ILE A 206 1.78 -10.90 8.35
CA ILE A 206 1.71 -9.52 7.88
C ILE A 206 2.31 -8.54 8.88
N ILE A 207 2.05 -8.71 10.18
CA ILE A 207 2.65 -7.86 11.21
C ILE A 207 4.19 -8.02 11.23
N GLU A 208 4.73 -9.21 11.02
CA GLU A 208 6.17 -9.43 10.89
C GLU A 208 6.76 -8.63 9.71
N LEU A 209 6.08 -8.64 8.54
CA LEU A 209 6.49 -7.83 7.39
C LEU A 209 6.42 -6.32 7.67
N LEU A 210 5.36 -5.86 8.35
CA LEU A 210 5.24 -4.46 8.78
C LEU A 210 6.38 -4.06 9.72
N LEU A 211 6.78 -4.95 10.63
CA LEU A 211 7.90 -4.73 11.54
C LEU A 211 9.29 -4.84 10.86
N ILE A 212 9.38 -5.45 9.68
CA ILE A 212 10.58 -5.35 8.83
C ILE A 212 10.65 -3.96 8.21
N ILE A 213 9.53 -3.41 7.74
CA ILE A 213 9.49 -2.05 7.16
C ILE A 213 9.75 -0.99 8.25
N PHE A 214 9.10 -1.12 9.40
CA PHE A 214 9.19 -0.21 10.56
C PHE A 214 9.46 -0.98 11.86
N PRO A 215 10.74 -1.31 12.17
CA PRO A 215 11.11 -2.27 13.22
C PRO A 215 10.58 -1.96 14.62
N ASN A 216 10.37 -0.69 14.94
CA ASN A 216 9.91 -0.27 16.26
C ASN A 216 8.54 0.40 16.21
N HIS A 217 7.67 0.02 15.26
CA HIS A 217 6.35 0.61 15.21
C HIS A 217 5.49 0.13 16.39
N PRO A 218 5.12 1.02 17.34
CA PRO A 218 4.57 0.59 18.62
C PRO A 218 3.22 -0.12 18.48
N LEU A 219 2.35 0.32 17.56
CA LEU A 219 1.06 -0.32 17.36
C LEU A 219 1.19 -1.72 16.75
N GLU A 220 2.17 -1.95 15.88
CA GLU A 220 2.41 -3.29 15.33
C GLU A 220 3.00 -4.24 16.39
N LEU A 221 3.86 -3.74 17.28
CA LEU A 221 4.33 -4.50 18.44
C LEU A 221 3.19 -4.84 19.39
N ARG A 222 2.29 -3.91 19.68
CA ARG A 222 1.08 -4.17 20.46
C ARG A 222 0.21 -5.26 19.83
N ASP A 223 -0.11 -5.10 18.55
CA ASP A 223 -0.99 -6.03 17.84
C ASP A 223 -0.38 -7.43 17.76
N ARG A 224 0.94 -7.54 17.53
CA ARG A 224 1.66 -8.82 17.59
C ARG A 224 1.65 -9.43 18.98
N GLY A 225 1.89 -8.63 20.00
CA GLY A 225 1.86 -9.06 21.40
C GLY A 225 0.48 -9.57 21.83
N LEU A 226 -0.61 -8.88 21.44
CA LEU A 226 -1.98 -9.33 21.67
C LEU A 226 -2.30 -10.63 20.94
N LEU A 227 -1.81 -10.76 19.70
CA LEU A 227 -1.99 -11.98 18.93
C LEU A 227 -1.22 -13.16 19.53
N TYR A 228 0.02 -12.96 19.99
CA TYR A 228 0.78 -13.97 20.73
C TYR A 228 0.08 -14.38 22.03
N TYR A 229 -0.51 -13.41 22.74
CA TYR A 229 -1.35 -13.70 23.92
C TYR A 229 -2.52 -14.61 23.55
N HIS A 230 -3.27 -14.27 22.50
CA HIS A 230 -4.39 -15.07 22.01
C HIS A 230 -3.98 -16.51 21.65
N LEU A 231 -2.77 -16.68 21.10
CA LEU A 231 -2.21 -17.96 20.71
C LEU A 231 -1.52 -18.73 21.85
N GLY A 232 -1.54 -18.23 23.09
CA GLY A 232 -0.89 -18.85 24.25
C GLY A 232 0.63 -18.74 24.26
N GLN A 233 1.21 -17.87 23.43
CA GLN A 233 2.65 -17.66 23.31
C GLN A 233 3.09 -16.55 24.28
N TRP A 234 3.05 -16.88 25.59
CA TRP A 234 3.18 -15.90 26.68
C TRP A 234 4.49 -15.12 26.68
N GLN A 235 5.61 -15.77 26.35
CA GLN A 235 6.92 -15.12 26.36
C GLN A 235 7.04 -14.05 25.27
N GLN A 236 6.59 -14.37 24.06
CA GLN A 236 6.57 -13.43 22.93
C GLN A 236 5.59 -12.28 23.21
N ALA A 237 4.40 -12.59 23.72
CA ALA A 237 3.43 -11.59 24.14
C ALA A 237 4.03 -10.60 25.17
N THR A 238 4.66 -11.13 26.23
CA THR A 238 5.28 -10.31 27.27
C THR A 238 6.36 -9.40 26.71
N LYS A 239 7.20 -9.90 25.81
CA LYS A 239 8.28 -9.12 25.18
C LYS A 239 7.71 -7.93 24.40
N ASP A 240 6.79 -8.18 23.48
CA ASP A 240 6.26 -7.16 22.57
C ASP A 240 5.40 -6.13 23.34
N LEU A 241 4.53 -6.58 24.25
CA LEU A 241 3.67 -5.68 25.03
C LEU A 241 4.46 -4.81 26.02
N ASN A 242 5.55 -5.32 26.62
CA ASN A 242 6.41 -4.48 27.44
C ASN A 242 7.15 -3.42 26.60
N LEU A 243 7.61 -3.78 25.39
CA LEU A 243 8.23 -2.83 24.49
C LEU A 243 7.24 -1.74 24.06
N TYR A 244 6.01 -2.11 23.71
CA TYR A 244 4.94 -1.17 23.43
C TYR A 244 4.70 -0.19 24.59
N LEU A 245 4.55 -0.70 25.83
CA LEU A 245 4.34 0.14 27.02
C LEU A 245 5.54 1.03 27.36
N ALA A 246 6.76 0.61 27.04
CA ALA A 246 7.94 1.44 27.19
C ALA A 246 7.95 2.62 26.22
N MET A 247 7.43 2.43 25.01
CA MET A 247 7.35 3.48 23.97
C MET A 247 6.14 4.40 24.18
N LEU A 248 5.01 3.85 24.59
CA LEU A 248 3.75 4.58 24.77
C LEU A 248 3.14 4.32 26.17
N PRO A 249 3.76 4.81 27.24
CA PRO A 249 3.36 4.49 28.61
C PRO A 249 2.00 5.05 29.03
N THR A 250 1.52 6.07 28.31
CA THR A 250 0.25 6.79 28.56
C THR A 250 -0.79 6.55 27.46
N ALA A 251 -0.58 5.53 26.58
CA ALA A 251 -1.56 5.17 25.56
C ALA A 251 -2.92 4.83 26.22
N GLN A 252 -4.00 5.05 25.48
CA GLN A 252 -5.36 4.85 25.98
C GLN A 252 -5.59 3.42 26.50
N ASP A 253 -4.97 2.43 25.88
CA ASP A 253 -5.07 1.00 26.23
C ASP A 253 -3.95 0.51 27.18
N ALA A 254 -3.01 1.39 27.59
CA ALA A 254 -1.85 1.00 28.40
C ALA A 254 -2.26 0.34 29.74
N HIS A 255 -3.36 0.76 30.36
CA HIS A 255 -3.86 0.14 31.58
C HIS A 255 -4.30 -1.30 31.33
N ALA A 256 -5.12 -1.54 30.32
CA ALA A 256 -5.60 -2.88 29.96
C ALA A 256 -4.43 -3.83 29.59
N ILE A 257 -3.43 -3.32 28.87
CA ILE A 257 -2.23 -4.10 28.54
C ILE A 257 -1.43 -4.50 29.80
N ARG A 258 -1.29 -3.59 30.80
CA ARG A 258 -0.65 -3.92 32.09
C ARG A 258 -1.40 -5.01 32.86
N GLU A 259 -2.72 -4.92 32.93
CA GLU A 259 -3.55 -5.96 33.56
C GLU A 259 -3.41 -7.32 32.87
N LEU A 260 -3.37 -7.30 31.53
CA LEU A 260 -3.16 -8.51 30.73
C LEU A 260 -1.79 -9.15 31.04
N LEU A 261 -0.73 -8.35 31.12
CA LEU A 261 0.61 -8.82 31.48
C LEU A 261 0.70 -9.39 32.92
N GLN A 262 -0.13 -8.92 33.86
CA GLN A 262 -0.20 -9.51 35.20
C GLN A 262 -0.82 -10.90 35.21
N LYS A 263 -1.73 -11.21 34.28
CA LYS A 263 -2.40 -12.51 34.17
C LYS A 263 -1.53 -13.62 33.57
N ILE A 264 -0.46 -13.26 32.89
CA ILE A 264 0.46 -14.21 32.22
C ILE A 264 1.82 -14.36 32.94
N ARG A 265 1.94 -13.76 34.13
CA ARG A 265 3.04 -14.00 35.08
C ARG A 265 2.65 -15.19 35.95
#